data_554b64c0f000ab8fe50bda27bb2a5352
#
_entry.id   554b64c0f000ab8fe50bda27bb2a5352
#
_cell.length_a   1.000
_cell.length_b   1.000
_cell.length_c   1.000
_cell.angle_alpha   90.00
_cell.angle_beta   90.00
_cell.angle_gamma   90.00
#
_symmetry.space_group_name_H-M   'P 1'
#
loop_
_entity.id
_entity.type
_entity.pdbx_description
1 polymer ?
#
loop_
_entity_poly.entity_id
_entity_poly.type
_entity_poly.pdbx_seq_one_letter_code
_entity_poly.pdbx_strand_id
1 'polypeptide(L)'
;HLFKEKCHLKSDKLSKYLSILITYIIAIGIITILMVFIIPQLYTSITDIVDKLPVWYNNITDLVNSFEDKHADLGFIDYAVINEQLNNLYPKVISYLTDMLTNLLPYVVNTSMAIVKGLVNLIIAIMVSVYMISDHKNIFYNFKRVLYAVFPKNAADTTRKICRESGTIFLKFMYGKALDSLIIGIICFICMTIFKFPYTVLISVIVGITNMIPYFGPYIGGVMGGIIIVIVNPIQVIFFAILILVIQQFDGLFLGPKILGESTGLKPLWVIFAIVVGGALFGVLGMFLGVPVMAVICYITNLVVEHFLKKRNISVQPYDSPDEM
;
A
#
# COMPACT_ATOMS: atom_id res chain seq x y z
N HIS A 1 18.39 8.77 -20.89
CA HIS A 1 18.27 9.62 -22.09
C HIS A 1 18.60 11.09 -21.80
N LEU A 2 18.02 11.71 -20.77
CA LEU A 2 18.22 13.13 -20.41
C LEU A 2 19.68 13.54 -20.19
N PHE A 3 20.52 12.66 -19.60
CA PHE A 3 21.94 12.95 -19.37
C PHE A 3 22.81 12.87 -20.63
N LYS A 4 22.42 12.05 -21.61
CA LYS A 4 23.14 11.92 -22.88
C LYS A 4 22.97 13.17 -23.73
N GLU A 5 21.81 13.81 -23.69
CA GLU A 5 21.50 15.03 -24.46
C GLU A 5 22.03 16.31 -23.81
N LYS A 6 22.03 16.41 -22.47
CA LYS A 6 22.37 17.66 -21.76
C LYS A 6 23.83 17.77 -21.28
N CYS A 7 24.54 16.67 -21.03
CA CYS A 7 25.88 16.71 -20.40
C CYS A 7 27.07 16.36 -21.31
N HIS A 8 26.90 16.15 -22.62
CA HIS A 8 28.00 15.89 -23.59
C HIS A 8 29.07 14.88 -23.12
N LEU A 9 28.72 13.90 -22.31
CA LEU A 9 29.64 12.89 -21.79
C LEU A 9 30.02 11.91 -22.89
N LYS A 10 31.28 11.94 -23.33
CA LYS A 10 31.85 11.10 -24.39
C LYS A 10 31.86 9.58 -24.11
N SER A 11 31.63 9.14 -22.88
CA SER A 11 31.66 7.71 -22.50
C SER A 11 30.30 7.21 -22.06
N ASP A 12 29.70 6.30 -22.81
CA ASP A 12 28.41 5.65 -22.50
C ASP A 12 28.41 4.92 -21.14
N LYS A 13 29.56 4.40 -20.71
CA LYS A 13 29.71 3.73 -19.41
C LYS A 13 29.66 4.73 -18.25
N LEU A 14 30.36 5.86 -18.37
CA LEU A 14 30.41 6.89 -17.33
C LEU A 14 29.04 7.55 -17.13
N SER A 15 28.34 7.86 -18.21
CA SER A 15 26.97 8.41 -18.18
C SER A 15 25.98 7.47 -17.48
N LYS A 16 26.11 6.16 -17.70
CA LYS A 16 25.27 5.13 -17.06
C LYS A 16 25.51 5.07 -15.56
N TYR A 17 26.76 5.00 -15.09
CA TYR A 17 27.09 4.95 -13.67
C TYR A 17 26.70 6.25 -12.94
N LEU A 18 26.91 7.42 -13.59
CA LEU A 18 26.52 8.70 -13.03
C LEU A 18 24.99 8.80 -12.87
N SER A 19 24.22 8.35 -13.86
CA SER A 19 22.75 8.33 -13.79
C SER A 19 22.25 7.43 -12.67
N ILE A 20 22.85 6.26 -12.49
CA ILE A 20 22.52 5.35 -11.40
C ILE A 20 22.83 6.01 -10.05
N LEU A 21 24.01 6.58 -9.88
CA LEU A 21 24.45 7.25 -8.66
C LEU A 21 23.50 8.40 -8.28
N ILE A 22 23.16 9.26 -9.21
CA ILE A 22 22.25 10.39 -8.98
C ILE A 22 20.85 9.90 -8.59
N THR A 23 20.35 8.85 -9.26
CA THR A 23 19.05 8.26 -8.90
C THR A 23 19.05 7.75 -7.46
N TYR A 24 20.12 7.07 -7.01
CA TYR A 24 20.24 6.63 -5.63
C TYR A 24 20.36 7.78 -4.63
N ILE A 25 21.16 8.82 -4.96
CA ILE A 25 21.29 10.01 -4.10
C ILE A 25 19.92 10.68 -3.91
N ILE A 26 19.17 10.86 -5.01
CA ILE A 26 17.83 11.46 -4.96
C ILE A 26 16.88 10.56 -4.16
N ALA A 27 16.85 9.26 -4.42
CA ALA A 27 15.97 8.33 -3.72
C ALA A 27 16.27 8.27 -2.22
N ILE A 28 17.55 8.14 -1.83
CA ILE A 28 17.98 8.15 -0.43
C ILE A 28 17.68 9.49 0.21
N GLY A 29 17.94 10.61 -0.49
CA GLY A 29 17.62 11.96 -0.01
C GLY A 29 16.13 12.13 0.29
N ILE A 30 15.25 11.71 -0.61
CA ILE A 30 13.79 11.76 -0.40
C ILE A 30 13.39 10.91 0.79
N ILE A 31 13.88 9.66 0.87
CA ILE A 31 13.56 8.76 1.98
C ILE A 31 14.06 9.35 3.31
N THR A 32 15.27 9.90 3.36
CA THR A 32 15.82 10.52 4.57
C THR A 32 14.99 11.73 5.01
N ILE A 33 14.62 12.61 4.09
CA ILE A 33 13.78 13.77 4.39
C ILE A 33 12.43 13.31 4.94
N LEU A 34 11.78 12.34 4.28
CA LEU A 34 10.50 11.80 4.77
C LEU A 34 10.64 11.20 6.18
N MET A 35 11.70 10.42 6.42
CA MET A 35 11.94 9.82 7.75
C MET A 35 12.18 10.87 8.82
N VAL A 36 12.99 11.89 8.56
CA VAL A 36 13.30 12.96 9.53
C VAL A 36 12.08 13.80 9.87
N PHE A 37 11.16 14.01 8.91
CA PHE A 37 9.93 14.79 9.16
C PHE A 37 8.79 13.94 9.73
N ILE A 38 8.58 12.74 9.18
CA ILE A 38 7.42 11.92 9.51
C ILE A 38 7.60 11.22 10.86
N ILE A 39 8.76 10.59 11.12
CA ILE A 39 8.97 9.77 12.33
C ILE A 39 8.79 10.57 13.63
N PRO A 40 9.40 11.76 13.81
CA PRO A 40 9.18 12.53 15.04
C PRO A 40 7.72 12.92 15.22
N GLN A 41 7.02 13.26 14.13
CA GLN A 41 5.62 13.67 14.18
C GLN A 41 4.66 12.51 14.45
N LEU A 42 4.98 11.30 13.96
CA LEU A 42 4.28 10.08 14.35
C LEU A 42 4.48 9.78 15.83
N TYR A 43 5.71 9.88 16.32
CA TYR A 43 6.03 9.65 17.72
C TYR A 43 5.26 10.60 18.65
N THR A 44 5.32 11.92 18.40
CA THR A 44 4.57 12.90 19.19
C THR A 44 3.07 12.69 19.11
N SER A 45 2.53 12.35 17.95
CA SER A 45 1.09 12.07 17.79
C SER A 45 0.66 10.83 18.59
N ILE A 46 1.44 9.76 18.58
CA ILE A 46 1.12 8.55 19.35
C ILE A 46 1.23 8.81 20.84
N THR A 47 2.26 9.54 21.29
CA THR A 47 2.42 9.93 22.70
C THR A 47 1.23 10.76 23.18
N ASP A 48 0.82 11.76 22.42
CA ASP A 48 -0.35 12.59 22.71
C ASP A 48 -1.65 11.77 22.82
N ILE A 49 -1.80 10.74 21.98
CA ILE A 49 -2.97 9.84 22.03
C ILE A 49 -2.92 9.02 23.32
N VAL A 50 -1.77 8.46 23.69
CA VAL A 50 -1.60 7.67 24.92
C VAL A 50 -1.95 8.53 26.14
N ASP A 51 -1.46 9.76 26.19
CA ASP A 51 -1.72 10.70 27.30
C ASP A 51 -3.19 11.11 27.42
N LYS A 52 -3.92 11.18 26.31
CA LYS A 52 -5.34 11.58 26.27
C LYS A 52 -6.32 10.40 26.45
N LEU A 53 -5.87 9.18 26.22
CA LEU A 53 -6.71 7.99 26.34
C LEU A 53 -7.39 7.83 27.69
N PRO A 54 -6.73 8.06 28.86
CA PRO A 54 -7.40 7.98 30.17
C PRO A 54 -8.56 8.96 30.32
N VAL A 55 -8.38 10.19 29.85
CA VAL A 55 -9.42 11.24 29.90
C VAL A 55 -10.60 10.86 29.01
N TRP A 56 -10.31 10.35 27.83
CA TRP A 56 -11.33 9.90 26.89
C TRP A 56 -12.11 8.69 27.40
N TYR A 57 -11.42 7.73 28.01
CA TYR A 57 -12.05 6.58 28.65
C TYR A 57 -13.03 7.02 29.73
N ASN A 58 -12.61 7.91 30.64
CA ASN A 58 -13.47 8.44 31.71
C ASN A 58 -14.69 9.17 31.13
N ASN A 59 -14.46 10.04 30.10
CA ASN A 59 -15.56 10.78 29.45
C ASN A 59 -16.60 9.84 28.80
N ILE A 60 -16.16 8.74 28.16
CA ILE A 60 -17.10 7.76 27.59
C ILE A 60 -17.85 7.01 28.67
N THR A 61 -17.16 6.57 29.73
CA THR A 61 -17.79 5.88 30.84
C THR A 61 -18.84 6.78 31.50
N ASP A 62 -18.53 8.06 31.72
CA ASP A 62 -19.47 9.04 32.26
C ASP A 62 -20.67 9.26 31.33
N LEU A 63 -20.43 9.32 30.01
CA LEU A 63 -21.51 9.41 29.03
C LEU A 63 -22.42 8.17 29.08
N VAL A 64 -21.85 6.96 29.06
CA VAL A 64 -22.61 5.71 29.11
C VAL A 64 -23.46 5.66 30.39
N ASN A 65 -22.87 5.96 31.54
CA ASN A 65 -23.56 6.01 32.81
C ASN A 65 -24.68 7.09 32.84
N SER A 66 -24.44 8.26 32.28
CA SER A 66 -25.44 9.33 32.19
C SER A 66 -26.60 9.01 31.24
N PHE A 67 -26.36 8.21 30.21
CA PHE A 67 -27.39 7.68 29.30
C PHE A 67 -28.20 6.59 29.97
N GLU A 68 -27.56 5.71 30.75
CA GLU A 68 -28.23 4.67 31.56
C GLU A 68 -29.20 5.33 32.54
N ASP A 69 -28.76 6.35 33.30
CA ASP A 69 -29.58 7.07 34.27
C ASP A 69 -30.80 7.76 33.63
N LYS A 70 -30.66 8.28 32.41
CA LYS A 70 -31.74 8.98 31.71
C LYS A 70 -32.69 8.14 30.92
N HIS A 71 -32.27 6.93 30.52
CA HIS A 71 -33.00 6.08 29.58
C HIS A 71 -33.04 4.61 30.01
N ALA A 72 -33.06 4.36 31.32
CA ALA A 72 -33.16 3.01 31.88
C ALA A 72 -34.35 2.16 31.34
N ASP A 73 -35.39 2.82 30.82
CA ASP A 73 -36.56 2.20 30.23
C ASP A 73 -36.41 1.69 28.79
N LEU A 74 -35.29 2.02 28.11
CA LEU A 74 -35.01 1.57 26.75
C LEU A 74 -34.33 0.19 26.78
N GLY A 75 -35.08 -0.86 27.03
CA GLY A 75 -34.63 -2.24 27.25
C GLY A 75 -33.89 -2.95 26.10
N PHE A 76 -33.43 -2.27 25.05
CA PHE A 76 -32.66 -2.84 23.93
C PHE A 76 -31.17 -2.48 23.96
N ILE A 77 -30.71 -1.69 24.91
CA ILE A 77 -29.28 -1.37 25.08
C ILE A 77 -28.83 -1.93 26.42
N ASP A 78 -27.94 -2.91 26.38
CA ASP A 78 -27.29 -3.46 27.57
C ASP A 78 -26.02 -2.63 27.88
N TYR A 79 -26.19 -1.65 28.78
CA TYR A 79 -25.10 -0.75 29.20
C TYR A 79 -23.99 -1.50 29.93
N ALA A 80 -24.33 -2.61 30.64
CA ALA A 80 -23.33 -3.44 31.30
C ALA A 80 -22.36 -4.07 30.30
N VAL A 81 -22.88 -4.55 29.16
CA VAL A 81 -22.06 -5.11 28.08
C VAL A 81 -21.17 -4.03 27.47
N ILE A 82 -21.67 -2.79 27.29
CA ILE A 82 -20.85 -1.68 26.75
C ILE A 82 -19.71 -1.35 27.72
N ASN A 83 -20.00 -1.22 29.02
CA ASN A 83 -18.99 -0.95 30.04
C ASN A 83 -17.96 -2.10 30.14
N GLU A 84 -18.39 -3.35 30.06
CA GLU A 84 -17.49 -4.51 30.04
C GLU A 84 -16.56 -4.47 28.80
N GLN A 85 -17.09 -4.16 27.62
CA GLN A 85 -16.29 -4.07 26.41
C GLN A 85 -15.29 -2.89 26.48
N LEU A 86 -15.71 -1.74 27.01
CA LEU A 86 -14.81 -0.61 27.23
C LEU A 86 -13.68 -0.96 28.21
N ASN A 87 -13.99 -1.63 29.31
CA ASN A 87 -13.01 -2.10 30.29
C ASN A 87 -12.02 -3.11 29.70
N ASN A 88 -12.47 -3.95 28.75
CA ASN A 88 -11.62 -4.94 28.08
C ASN A 88 -10.77 -4.35 26.94
N LEU A 89 -11.28 -3.33 26.24
CA LEU A 89 -10.60 -2.68 25.11
C LEU A 89 -9.54 -1.68 25.54
N TYR A 90 -9.83 -0.88 26.59
CA TYR A 90 -8.95 0.18 27.06
C TYR A 90 -7.53 -0.31 27.39
N PRO A 91 -7.32 -1.36 28.22
CA PRO A 91 -5.96 -1.84 28.50
C PRO A 91 -5.26 -2.40 27.27
N LYS A 92 -6.00 -3.04 26.35
CA LYS A 92 -5.43 -3.57 25.10
C LYS A 92 -4.95 -2.44 24.18
N VAL A 93 -5.73 -1.38 24.05
CA VAL A 93 -5.35 -0.22 23.22
C VAL A 93 -4.13 0.47 23.81
N ILE A 94 -4.10 0.71 25.12
CA ILE A 94 -2.93 1.29 25.80
C ILE A 94 -1.70 0.40 25.63
N SER A 95 -1.81 -0.91 25.89
CA SER A 95 -0.70 -1.85 25.72
C SER A 95 -0.16 -1.79 24.28
N TYR A 96 -1.05 -1.84 23.29
CA TYR A 96 -0.65 -1.81 21.88
C TYR A 96 0.08 -0.51 21.48
N LEU A 97 -0.42 0.64 21.93
CA LEU A 97 0.20 1.94 21.67
C LEU A 97 1.52 2.11 22.43
N THR A 98 1.56 1.66 23.70
CA THR A 98 2.79 1.66 24.50
C THR A 98 3.83 0.74 23.89
N ASP A 99 3.45 -0.45 23.43
CA ASP A 99 4.35 -1.38 22.74
C ASP A 99 4.85 -0.79 21.41
N MET A 100 4.00 -0.08 20.66
CA MET A 100 4.46 0.68 19.49
C MET A 100 5.49 1.74 19.87
N LEU A 101 5.26 2.53 20.91
CA LEU A 101 6.20 3.56 21.38
C LEU A 101 7.50 2.95 21.87
N THR A 102 7.42 1.91 22.71
CA THR A 102 8.61 1.23 23.26
C THR A 102 9.41 0.51 22.19
N ASN A 103 8.77 0.00 21.13
CA ASN A 103 9.47 -0.60 20.01
C ASN A 103 10.01 0.44 19.01
N LEU A 104 9.37 1.60 18.86
CA LEU A 104 9.89 2.70 18.04
C LEU A 104 11.09 3.40 18.69
N LEU A 105 11.12 3.54 20.03
CA LEU A 105 12.20 4.18 20.77
C LEU A 105 13.56 3.47 20.61
N PRO A 106 13.66 2.13 20.75
CA PRO A 106 14.90 1.41 20.47
C PRO A 106 15.36 1.52 19.02
N TYR A 107 14.43 1.61 18.08
CA TYR A 107 14.78 1.89 16.67
C TYR A 107 15.42 3.28 16.51
N VAL A 108 14.99 4.27 17.27
CA VAL A 108 15.55 5.63 17.22
C VAL A 108 16.83 5.75 18.07
N VAL A 109 16.93 5.07 19.21
CA VAL A 109 18.01 5.23 20.19
C VAL A 109 19.10 4.16 20.09
N ASN A 110 18.78 2.89 19.83
CA ASN A 110 19.76 1.82 19.62
C ASN A 110 20.36 1.80 18.21
N THR A 111 20.19 2.88 17.51
CA THR A 111 20.53 3.07 16.09
C THR A 111 22.04 2.99 15.83
N SER A 112 22.92 3.10 16.81
CA SER A 112 24.37 3.04 16.54
C SER A 112 24.84 1.67 16.03
N MET A 113 24.41 0.56 16.63
CA MET A 113 24.77 -0.79 16.15
C MET A 113 23.86 -1.27 15.00
N ALA A 114 22.57 -0.91 15.03
CA ALA A 114 21.65 -1.19 13.95
C ALA A 114 21.93 -0.33 12.70
N ILE A 115 22.41 0.90 12.87
CA ILE A 115 22.89 1.75 11.76
C ILE A 115 24.11 1.10 11.10
N VAL A 116 25.09 0.62 11.84
CA VAL A 116 26.28 0.00 11.24
C VAL A 116 25.88 -1.25 10.46
N LYS A 117 25.07 -2.15 11.04
CA LYS A 117 24.53 -3.32 10.31
C LYS A 117 23.62 -2.92 9.14
N GLY A 118 22.76 -1.94 9.36
CA GLY A 118 21.88 -1.39 8.33
C GLY A 118 22.63 -0.71 7.20
N LEU A 119 23.69 0.05 7.49
CA LEU A 119 24.57 0.66 6.49
C LEU A 119 25.32 -0.40 5.68
N VAL A 120 25.86 -1.43 6.31
CA VAL A 120 26.51 -2.53 5.58
C VAL A 120 25.51 -3.24 4.67
N ASN A 121 24.31 -3.58 5.16
CA ASN A 121 23.26 -4.18 4.35
C ASN A 121 22.80 -3.24 3.23
N LEU A 122 22.66 -1.95 3.49
CA LEU A 122 22.31 -0.94 2.50
C LEU A 122 23.40 -0.82 1.42
N ILE A 123 24.67 -0.77 1.81
CA ILE A 123 25.80 -0.75 0.89
C ILE A 123 25.79 -2.01 0.00
N ILE A 124 25.63 -3.19 0.61
CA ILE A 124 25.55 -4.45 -0.13
C ILE A 124 24.34 -4.44 -1.08
N ALA A 125 23.17 -4.00 -0.62
CA ALA A 125 21.96 -3.91 -1.46
C ALA A 125 22.16 -2.94 -2.63
N ILE A 126 22.78 -1.78 -2.39
CA ILE A 126 23.11 -0.81 -3.44
C ILE A 126 24.12 -1.43 -4.42
N MET A 127 25.18 -2.06 -3.92
CA MET A 127 26.17 -2.73 -4.78
C MET A 127 25.50 -3.78 -5.67
N VAL A 128 24.73 -4.70 -5.09
CA VAL A 128 24.01 -5.74 -5.84
C VAL A 128 23.08 -5.12 -6.87
N SER A 129 22.32 -4.09 -6.50
CA SER A 129 21.41 -3.40 -7.40
C SER A 129 22.15 -2.69 -8.53
N VAL A 130 23.28 -2.04 -8.26
CA VAL A 130 24.13 -1.42 -9.30
C VAL A 130 24.68 -2.49 -10.26
N TYR A 131 25.15 -3.63 -9.74
CA TYR A 131 25.59 -4.75 -10.57
C TYR A 131 24.44 -5.30 -11.42
N MET A 132 23.28 -5.55 -10.85
CA MET A 132 22.11 -6.04 -11.58
C MET A 132 21.68 -5.07 -12.69
N ILE A 133 21.62 -3.77 -12.41
CA ILE A 133 21.27 -2.75 -13.41
C ILE A 133 22.37 -2.64 -14.48
N SER A 134 23.65 -2.72 -14.08
CA SER A 134 24.76 -2.62 -15.01
C SER A 134 24.85 -3.81 -15.94
N ASP A 135 24.66 -5.01 -15.42
CA ASP A 135 24.83 -6.26 -16.14
C ASP A 135 23.50 -6.89 -16.60
N HIS A 136 22.38 -6.14 -16.52
CA HIS A 136 21.05 -6.65 -16.85
C HIS A 136 20.98 -7.34 -18.22
N LYS A 137 21.71 -6.84 -19.23
CA LYS A 137 21.73 -7.42 -20.58
C LYS A 137 22.33 -8.83 -20.58
N ASN A 138 23.45 -9.04 -19.85
CA ASN A 138 24.10 -10.35 -19.74
C ASN A 138 23.27 -11.32 -18.90
N ILE A 139 22.66 -10.83 -17.82
CA ILE A 139 21.76 -11.63 -16.98
C ILE A 139 20.58 -12.14 -17.82
N PHE A 140 19.90 -11.26 -18.56
CA PHE A 140 18.82 -11.67 -19.46
C PHE A 140 19.29 -12.57 -20.60
N TYR A 141 20.47 -12.32 -21.16
CA TYR A 141 21.07 -13.19 -22.18
C TYR A 141 21.33 -14.60 -21.66
N ASN A 142 21.95 -14.72 -20.48
CA ASN A 142 22.22 -16.01 -19.86
C ASN A 142 20.94 -16.75 -19.52
N PHE A 143 19.94 -16.06 -18.95
CA PHE A 143 18.63 -16.64 -18.68
C PHE A 143 17.97 -17.17 -19.97
N LYS A 144 18.00 -16.35 -21.02
CA LYS A 144 17.52 -16.76 -22.34
C LYS A 144 18.26 -17.98 -22.86
N ARG A 145 19.60 -18.02 -22.75
CA ARG A 145 20.43 -19.15 -23.19
C ARG A 145 20.03 -20.45 -22.49
N VAL A 146 19.86 -20.42 -21.16
CA VAL A 146 19.41 -21.59 -20.37
C VAL A 146 18.02 -22.03 -20.82
N LEU A 147 17.09 -21.09 -20.98
CA LEU A 147 15.71 -21.37 -21.40
C LEU A 147 15.67 -22.11 -22.75
N TYR A 148 16.44 -21.65 -23.75
CA TYR A 148 16.49 -22.29 -25.07
C TYR A 148 17.34 -23.59 -25.10
N ALA A 149 18.19 -23.80 -24.10
CA ALA A 149 18.91 -25.06 -23.97
C ALA A 149 18.05 -26.21 -23.40
N VAL A 150 17.12 -25.85 -22.48
CA VAL A 150 16.28 -26.81 -21.75
C VAL A 150 14.97 -27.09 -22.49
N PHE A 151 14.37 -26.09 -23.13
CA PHE A 151 13.05 -26.18 -23.75
C PHE A 151 13.11 -26.10 -25.28
N PRO A 152 12.21 -26.78 -26.00
CA PRO A 152 12.08 -26.61 -27.45
C PRO A 152 11.70 -25.18 -27.78
N LYS A 153 12.12 -24.68 -28.95
CA LYS A 153 12.02 -23.28 -29.37
C LYS A 153 10.62 -22.63 -29.10
N ASN A 154 9.55 -23.34 -29.49
CA ASN A 154 8.18 -22.82 -29.31
C ASN A 154 7.79 -22.64 -27.83
N ALA A 155 8.18 -23.60 -26.97
CA ALA A 155 7.94 -23.50 -25.53
C ALA A 155 8.79 -22.38 -24.89
N ALA A 156 10.05 -22.25 -25.28
CA ALA A 156 10.96 -21.20 -24.82
C ALA A 156 10.45 -19.80 -25.21
N ASP A 157 9.97 -19.61 -26.44
CA ASP A 157 9.39 -18.35 -26.91
C ASP A 157 8.11 -17.99 -26.11
N THR A 158 7.23 -18.97 -25.88
CA THR A 158 6.01 -18.79 -25.09
C THR A 158 6.35 -18.41 -23.63
N THR A 159 7.25 -19.16 -22.98
CA THR A 159 7.69 -18.87 -21.61
C THR A 159 8.31 -17.48 -21.50
N ARG A 160 9.15 -17.10 -22.46
CA ARG A 160 9.73 -15.75 -22.50
C ARG A 160 8.65 -14.67 -22.63
N LYS A 161 7.63 -14.88 -23.46
CA LYS A 161 6.49 -13.96 -23.60
C LYS A 161 5.74 -13.84 -22.28
N ILE A 162 5.42 -14.97 -21.64
CA ILE A 162 4.74 -14.99 -20.34
C ILE A 162 5.54 -14.23 -19.29
N CYS A 163 6.84 -14.52 -19.12
CA CYS A 163 7.67 -13.83 -18.14
C CYS A 163 7.73 -12.31 -18.37
N ARG A 164 7.83 -11.89 -19.62
CA ARG A 164 7.88 -10.46 -19.99
C ARG A 164 6.56 -9.77 -19.66
N GLU A 165 5.44 -10.33 -20.09
CA GLU A 165 4.11 -9.73 -19.85
C GLU A 165 3.75 -9.74 -18.36
N SER A 166 4.03 -10.84 -17.65
CA SER A 166 3.86 -10.93 -16.21
C SER A 166 4.66 -9.86 -15.47
N GLY A 167 5.93 -9.65 -15.84
CA GLY A 167 6.75 -8.58 -15.29
C GLY A 167 6.19 -7.19 -15.57
N THR A 168 5.65 -6.98 -16.77
CA THR A 168 5.03 -5.71 -17.16
C THR A 168 3.75 -5.44 -16.35
N ILE A 169 2.87 -6.44 -16.20
CA ILE A 169 1.65 -6.36 -15.38
C ILE A 169 2.02 -6.00 -13.94
N PHE A 170 2.98 -6.75 -13.37
CA PHE A 170 3.41 -6.56 -11.99
C PHE A 170 3.98 -5.16 -11.75
N LEU A 171 4.91 -4.71 -12.59
CA LEU A 171 5.53 -3.39 -12.46
C LEU A 171 4.54 -2.25 -12.66
N LYS A 172 3.65 -2.34 -13.65
CA LYS A 172 2.61 -1.32 -13.87
C LYS A 172 1.70 -1.19 -12.66
N PHE A 173 1.25 -2.31 -12.09
CA PHE A 173 0.41 -2.30 -10.90
C PHE A 173 1.14 -1.69 -9.70
N MET A 174 2.36 -2.17 -9.41
CA MET A 174 3.17 -1.70 -8.28
C MET A 174 3.43 -0.21 -8.34
N TYR A 175 3.91 0.26 -9.49
CA TYR A 175 4.21 1.68 -9.71
C TYR A 175 2.93 2.53 -9.66
N GLY A 176 1.89 2.11 -10.36
CA GLY A 176 0.62 2.82 -10.39
C GLY A 176 0.01 2.94 -8.99
N LYS A 177 -0.05 1.85 -8.23
CA LYS A 177 -0.65 1.87 -6.89
C LYS A 177 0.19 2.62 -5.87
N ALA A 178 1.53 2.54 -5.95
CA ALA A 178 2.41 3.33 -5.10
C ALA A 178 2.26 4.85 -5.38
N LEU A 179 2.19 5.23 -6.64
CA LEU A 179 1.98 6.63 -7.02
C LEU A 179 0.61 7.14 -6.59
N ASP A 180 -0.44 6.37 -6.83
CA ASP A 180 -1.81 6.63 -6.41
C ASP A 180 -1.89 6.87 -4.89
N SER A 181 -1.38 5.93 -4.10
CA SER A 181 -1.35 6.01 -2.64
C SER A 181 -0.56 7.21 -2.11
N LEU A 182 0.55 7.55 -2.76
CA LEU A 182 1.32 8.73 -2.41
C LEU A 182 0.52 10.02 -2.66
N ILE A 183 -0.14 10.13 -3.81
CA ILE A 183 -0.96 11.29 -4.15
C ILE A 183 -2.14 11.43 -3.18
N ILE A 184 -2.84 10.33 -2.88
CA ILE A 184 -3.95 10.32 -1.91
C ILE A 184 -3.48 10.73 -0.52
N GLY A 185 -2.33 10.20 -0.06
CA GLY A 185 -1.73 10.61 1.21
C GLY A 185 -1.42 12.11 1.27
N ILE A 186 -0.86 12.67 0.20
CA ILE A 186 -0.55 14.11 0.10
C ILE A 186 -1.84 14.95 0.06
N ILE A 187 -2.84 14.55 -0.71
CA ILE A 187 -4.13 15.25 -0.77
C ILE A 187 -4.79 15.24 0.61
N CYS A 188 -4.83 14.08 1.27
CA CYS A 188 -5.36 13.94 2.61
C CYS A 188 -4.62 14.87 3.60
N PHE A 189 -3.28 14.90 3.55
CA PHE A 189 -2.46 15.77 4.38
C PHE A 189 -2.78 17.25 4.16
N ILE A 190 -2.86 17.71 2.91
CA ILE A 190 -3.17 19.10 2.56
C ILE A 190 -4.57 19.47 3.05
N CYS A 191 -5.58 18.65 2.76
CA CYS A 191 -6.96 18.93 3.17
C CYS A 191 -7.09 18.93 4.70
N MET A 192 -6.52 17.96 5.40
CA MET A 192 -6.57 17.92 6.86
C MET A 192 -5.85 19.11 7.49
N THR A 193 -4.76 19.59 6.89
CA THR A 193 -4.03 20.78 7.35
C THR A 193 -4.89 22.05 7.17
N ILE A 194 -5.52 22.22 6.02
CA ILE A 194 -6.39 23.37 5.72
C ILE A 194 -7.58 23.43 6.70
N PHE A 195 -8.20 22.28 6.94
CA PHE A 195 -9.35 22.18 7.86
C PHE A 195 -8.95 22.05 9.34
N LYS A 196 -7.65 22.11 9.65
CA LYS A 196 -7.10 22.06 11.02
C LYS A 196 -7.54 20.82 11.81
N PHE A 197 -7.54 19.66 11.17
CA PHE A 197 -7.78 18.40 11.84
C PHE A 197 -6.61 18.02 12.77
N PRO A 198 -6.87 17.33 13.89
CA PRO A 198 -5.82 16.83 14.76
C PRO A 198 -5.04 15.69 14.07
N TYR A 199 -3.80 15.49 14.48
CA TYR A 199 -2.92 14.40 14.03
C TYR A 199 -2.83 14.24 12.50
N THR A 200 -2.85 15.34 11.78
CA THR A 200 -2.89 15.39 10.31
C THR A 200 -1.85 14.49 9.66
N VAL A 201 -0.58 14.53 10.11
CA VAL A 201 0.49 13.72 9.53
C VAL A 201 0.27 12.23 9.79
N LEU A 202 -0.08 11.86 11.02
CA LEU A 202 -0.33 10.47 11.39
C LEU A 202 -1.46 9.89 10.53
N ILE A 203 -2.59 10.57 10.46
CA ILE A 203 -3.78 10.08 9.76
C ILE A 203 -3.54 10.03 8.25
N SER A 204 -2.91 11.06 7.66
CA SER A 204 -2.63 11.06 6.22
C SER A 204 -1.61 9.99 5.80
N VAL A 205 -0.64 9.69 6.65
CA VAL A 205 0.29 8.56 6.43
C VAL A 205 -0.46 7.23 6.51
N ILE A 206 -1.33 7.05 7.50
CA ILE A 206 -2.17 5.84 7.62
C ILE A 206 -3.04 5.69 6.37
N VAL A 207 -3.77 6.75 5.98
CA VAL A 207 -4.62 6.74 4.77
C VAL A 207 -3.80 6.43 3.52
N GLY A 208 -2.64 7.06 3.35
CA GLY A 208 -1.76 6.82 2.21
C GLY A 208 -1.24 5.38 2.16
N ILE A 209 -0.75 4.83 3.28
CA ILE A 209 -0.24 3.45 3.32
C ILE A 209 -1.37 2.44 3.10
N THR A 210 -2.49 2.60 3.80
CA THR A 210 -3.62 1.68 3.64
C THR A 210 -4.22 1.72 2.24
N ASN A 211 -4.20 2.89 1.57
CA ASN A 211 -4.66 3.03 0.19
C ASN A 211 -3.88 2.16 -0.81
N MET A 212 -2.71 1.61 -0.44
CA MET A 212 -2.02 0.60 -1.27
C MET A 212 -2.85 -0.67 -1.44
N ILE A 213 -3.76 -0.98 -0.52
CA ILE A 213 -4.67 -2.13 -0.63
C ILE A 213 -5.91 -1.70 -1.44
N PRO A 214 -6.11 -2.23 -2.65
CA PRO A 214 -7.25 -1.84 -3.47
C PRO A 214 -8.58 -2.11 -2.77
N TYR A 215 -9.56 -1.24 -2.94
CA TYR A 215 -10.90 -1.26 -2.35
C TYR A 215 -10.94 -1.15 -0.82
N PHE A 216 -10.18 -1.94 -0.08
CA PHE A 216 -10.23 -1.97 1.40
C PHE A 216 -9.41 -0.87 2.06
N GLY A 217 -8.31 -0.46 1.42
CA GLY A 217 -7.38 0.51 1.99
C GLY A 217 -8.02 1.79 2.47
N PRO A 218 -8.83 2.46 1.65
CA PRO A 218 -9.52 3.68 2.03
C PRO A 218 -10.44 3.53 3.23
N TYR A 219 -11.17 2.42 3.33
CA TYR A 219 -12.05 2.15 4.47
C TYR A 219 -11.24 1.91 5.75
N ILE A 220 -10.14 1.13 5.64
CA ILE A 220 -9.24 0.90 6.78
C ILE A 220 -8.65 2.23 7.26
N GLY A 221 -8.11 3.03 6.35
CA GLY A 221 -7.53 4.34 6.67
C GLY A 221 -8.56 5.32 7.23
N GLY A 222 -9.78 5.34 6.66
CA GLY A 222 -10.89 6.17 7.13
C GLY A 222 -11.36 5.78 8.52
N VAL A 223 -11.54 4.49 8.78
CA VAL A 223 -11.95 3.99 10.12
C VAL A 223 -10.86 4.29 11.16
N MET A 224 -9.60 3.96 10.87
CA MET A 224 -8.49 4.23 11.80
C MET A 224 -8.33 5.73 12.08
N GLY A 225 -8.39 6.56 11.04
CA GLY A 225 -8.35 8.02 11.20
C GLY A 225 -9.55 8.56 11.98
N GLY A 226 -10.74 8.03 11.71
CA GLY A 226 -11.96 8.36 12.42
C GLY A 226 -11.87 8.04 13.92
N ILE A 227 -11.38 6.86 14.28
CA ILE A 227 -11.15 6.46 15.68
C ILE A 227 -10.18 7.44 16.37
N ILE A 228 -9.09 7.82 15.71
CA ILE A 228 -8.12 8.77 16.25
C ILE A 228 -8.76 10.15 16.47
N ILE A 229 -9.59 10.62 15.54
CA ILE A 229 -10.24 11.93 15.64
C ILE A 229 -11.33 11.94 16.72
N VAL A 230 -12.10 10.84 16.87
CA VAL A 230 -13.12 10.72 17.94
C VAL A 230 -12.53 10.98 19.32
N ILE A 231 -11.32 10.49 19.58
CA ILE A 231 -10.61 10.66 20.87
C ILE A 231 -10.41 12.14 21.22
N VAL A 232 -10.23 13.01 20.20
CA VAL A 232 -9.93 14.45 20.41
C VAL A 232 -11.17 15.30 20.29
N ASN A 233 -11.98 15.07 19.25
CA ASN A 233 -13.17 15.87 18.98
C ASN A 233 -14.20 15.01 18.20
N PRO A 234 -15.22 14.48 18.89
CA PRO A 234 -16.24 13.61 18.27
C PRO A 234 -16.99 14.28 17.10
N ILE A 235 -17.19 15.60 17.15
CA ILE A 235 -17.92 16.33 16.10
C ILE A 235 -17.08 16.37 14.80
N GLN A 236 -15.76 16.49 14.91
CA GLN A 236 -14.88 16.54 13.75
C GLN A 236 -14.86 15.24 12.97
N VAL A 237 -15.24 14.11 13.56
CA VAL A 237 -15.34 12.82 12.85
C VAL A 237 -16.30 12.87 11.68
N ILE A 238 -17.41 13.60 11.83
CA ILE A 238 -18.41 13.74 10.76
C ILE A 238 -17.78 14.47 9.56
N PHE A 239 -17.07 15.56 9.82
CA PHE A 239 -16.38 16.31 8.77
C PHE A 239 -15.23 15.49 8.14
N PHE A 240 -14.52 14.72 8.95
CA PHE A 240 -13.48 13.81 8.46
C PHE A 240 -14.06 12.69 7.58
N ALA A 241 -15.18 12.10 7.98
CA ALA A 241 -15.85 11.08 7.17
C ALA A 241 -16.27 11.64 5.80
N ILE A 242 -16.84 12.86 5.76
CA ILE A 242 -17.16 13.56 4.52
C ILE A 242 -15.89 13.79 3.70
N LEU A 243 -14.82 14.28 4.33
CA LEU A 243 -13.54 14.51 3.65
C LEU A 243 -13.00 13.23 3.00
N ILE A 244 -12.97 12.11 3.76
CA ILE A 244 -12.52 10.81 3.23
C ILE A 244 -13.41 10.36 2.08
N LEU A 245 -14.74 10.51 2.18
CA LEU A 245 -15.65 10.16 1.09
C LEU A 245 -15.36 10.98 -0.19
N VAL A 246 -15.12 12.29 -0.04
CA VAL A 246 -14.78 13.17 -1.18
C VAL A 246 -13.45 12.73 -1.80
N ILE A 247 -12.42 12.46 -0.99
CA ILE A 247 -11.12 11.97 -1.47
C ILE A 247 -11.31 10.63 -2.20
N GLN A 248 -12.16 9.72 -1.68
CA GLN A 248 -12.45 8.43 -2.31
C GLN A 248 -13.16 8.58 -3.65
N GLN A 249 -14.12 9.49 -3.76
CA GLN A 249 -14.79 9.76 -5.03
C GLN A 249 -13.80 10.34 -6.05
N PHE A 250 -12.90 11.21 -5.61
CA PHE A 250 -11.86 11.73 -6.47
C PHE A 250 -10.88 10.64 -6.93
N ASP A 251 -10.49 9.75 -6.02
CA ASP A 251 -9.64 8.59 -6.36
C ASP A 251 -10.34 7.68 -7.38
N GLY A 252 -11.57 7.24 -7.08
CA GLY A 252 -12.30 6.29 -7.91
C GLY A 252 -12.67 6.83 -9.30
N LEU A 253 -12.99 8.12 -9.42
CA LEU A 253 -13.46 8.72 -10.69
C LEU A 253 -12.32 9.29 -11.55
N PHE A 254 -11.25 9.80 -10.93
CA PHE A 254 -10.18 10.52 -11.63
C PHE A 254 -8.81 9.89 -11.53
N LEU A 255 -8.32 9.63 -10.30
CA LEU A 255 -6.96 9.13 -10.10
C LEU A 255 -6.81 7.67 -10.51
N GLY A 256 -7.67 6.81 -10.01
CA GLY A 256 -7.65 5.38 -10.30
C GLY A 256 -7.64 5.09 -11.80
N PRO A 257 -8.63 5.56 -12.59
CA PRO A 257 -8.63 5.37 -14.03
C PRO A 257 -7.43 5.99 -14.74
N LYS A 258 -6.93 7.14 -14.28
CA LYS A 258 -5.81 7.85 -14.91
C LYS A 258 -4.46 7.22 -14.62
N ILE A 259 -4.25 6.71 -13.40
CA ILE A 259 -2.95 6.16 -12.96
C ILE A 259 -2.87 4.66 -13.20
N LEU A 260 -3.89 3.92 -12.78
CA LEU A 260 -3.93 2.48 -12.90
C LEU A 260 -4.44 2.05 -14.28
N GLY A 261 -5.38 2.80 -14.89
CA GLY A 261 -6.00 2.45 -16.15
C GLY A 261 -6.53 1.02 -16.14
N GLU A 262 -6.41 0.33 -17.28
CA GLU A 262 -6.65 -1.12 -17.38
C GLU A 262 -5.42 -1.96 -17.01
N SER A 263 -4.60 -1.49 -16.05
CA SER A 263 -3.27 -2.05 -15.79
C SER A 263 -3.28 -3.53 -15.38
N THR A 264 -4.38 -4.03 -14.83
CA THR A 264 -4.53 -5.43 -14.46
C THR A 264 -5.48 -6.21 -15.38
N GLY A 265 -6.38 -5.56 -16.09
CA GLY A 265 -7.42 -6.22 -16.90
C GLY A 265 -8.34 -7.15 -16.11
N LEU A 266 -8.32 -7.07 -14.78
CA LEU A 266 -9.12 -7.94 -13.91
C LEU A 266 -10.50 -7.36 -13.68
N LYS A 267 -11.52 -8.25 -13.74
CA LYS A 267 -12.86 -7.92 -13.23
C LYS A 267 -12.82 -7.74 -11.71
N PRO A 268 -13.67 -6.86 -11.12
CA PRO A 268 -13.67 -6.58 -9.67
C PRO A 268 -13.74 -7.83 -8.79
N LEU A 269 -14.50 -8.85 -9.20
CA LEU A 269 -14.59 -10.13 -8.50
C LEU A 269 -13.21 -10.76 -8.26
N TRP A 270 -12.35 -10.80 -9.26
CA TRP A 270 -11.02 -11.40 -9.16
C TRP A 270 -10.08 -10.57 -8.30
N VAL A 271 -10.28 -9.26 -8.26
CA VAL A 271 -9.51 -8.37 -7.37
C VAL A 271 -9.88 -8.65 -5.91
N ILE A 272 -11.19 -8.71 -5.58
CA ILE A 272 -11.66 -9.04 -4.22
C ILE A 272 -11.16 -10.44 -3.81
N PHE A 273 -11.31 -11.43 -4.68
CA PHE A 273 -10.80 -12.78 -4.43
C PHE A 273 -9.29 -12.79 -4.14
N ALA A 274 -8.50 -12.09 -4.95
CA ALA A 274 -7.06 -11.98 -4.77
C ALA A 274 -6.66 -11.35 -3.44
N ILE A 275 -7.40 -10.31 -3.00
CA ILE A 275 -7.16 -9.64 -1.71
C ILE A 275 -7.51 -10.56 -0.55
N VAL A 276 -8.66 -11.24 -0.59
CA VAL A 276 -9.10 -12.14 0.48
C VAL A 276 -8.15 -13.33 0.64
N VAL A 277 -7.85 -14.02 -0.47
CA VAL A 277 -6.95 -15.17 -0.46
C VAL A 277 -5.52 -14.76 -0.14
N GLY A 278 -5.02 -13.70 -0.78
CA GLY A 278 -3.69 -13.16 -0.51
C GLY A 278 -3.56 -12.73 0.95
N GLY A 279 -4.57 -12.06 1.49
CA GLY A 279 -4.62 -11.64 2.88
C GLY A 279 -4.60 -12.80 3.87
N ALA A 280 -5.34 -13.87 3.59
CA ALA A 280 -5.36 -15.07 4.42
C ALA A 280 -4.00 -15.79 4.43
N LEU A 281 -3.26 -15.80 3.31
CA LEU A 281 -1.99 -16.51 3.17
C LEU A 281 -0.78 -15.72 3.68
N PHE A 282 -0.74 -14.42 3.41
CA PHE A 282 0.45 -13.58 3.62
C PHE A 282 0.15 -12.25 4.32
N GLY A 283 -1.03 -12.10 4.93
CA GLY A 283 -1.43 -10.87 5.62
C GLY A 283 -1.50 -9.65 4.69
N VAL A 284 -1.14 -8.48 5.20
CA VAL A 284 -1.22 -7.20 4.48
C VAL A 284 -0.40 -7.21 3.17
N LEU A 285 0.79 -7.82 3.18
CA LEU A 285 1.60 -7.96 1.97
C LEU A 285 0.89 -8.82 0.92
N GLY A 286 0.19 -9.87 1.36
CA GLY A 286 -0.60 -10.72 0.47
C GLY A 286 -1.82 -10.01 -0.11
N MET A 287 -2.48 -9.13 0.65
CA MET A 287 -3.57 -8.30 0.12
C MET A 287 -3.10 -7.40 -1.03
N PHE A 288 -1.92 -6.83 -0.89
CA PHE A 288 -1.35 -5.95 -1.90
C PHE A 288 -0.82 -6.72 -3.12
N LEU A 289 0.02 -7.74 -2.90
CA LEU A 289 0.66 -8.51 -3.97
C LEU A 289 -0.30 -9.50 -4.64
N GLY A 290 -1.37 -9.90 -3.99
CA GLY A 290 -2.36 -10.85 -4.52
C GLY A 290 -2.98 -10.38 -5.84
N VAL A 291 -3.24 -9.09 -5.97
CA VAL A 291 -3.87 -8.52 -7.18
C VAL A 291 -3.00 -8.70 -8.42
N PRO A 292 -1.73 -8.26 -8.48
CA PRO A 292 -0.90 -8.50 -9.65
C PRO A 292 -0.60 -9.99 -9.88
N VAL A 293 -0.52 -10.81 -8.83
CA VAL A 293 -0.38 -12.27 -8.96
C VAL A 293 -1.60 -12.86 -9.65
N MET A 294 -2.81 -12.47 -9.22
CA MET A 294 -4.04 -12.94 -9.86
C MET A 294 -4.16 -12.46 -11.30
N ALA A 295 -3.73 -11.24 -11.63
CA ALA A 295 -3.69 -10.75 -12.99
C ALA A 295 -2.78 -11.62 -13.89
N VAL A 296 -1.63 -12.02 -13.38
CA VAL A 296 -0.72 -12.95 -14.08
C VAL A 296 -1.36 -14.33 -14.25
N ILE A 297 -2.03 -14.86 -13.22
CA ILE A 297 -2.74 -16.15 -13.30
C ILE A 297 -3.83 -16.07 -14.37
N CYS A 298 -4.67 -15.06 -14.37
CA CYS A 298 -5.69 -14.86 -15.40
C CYS A 298 -5.09 -14.73 -16.81
N TYR A 299 -3.99 -13.98 -16.95
CA TYR A 299 -3.29 -13.85 -18.23
C TYR A 299 -2.80 -15.20 -18.76
N ILE A 300 -2.14 -16.01 -17.89
CA ILE A 300 -1.65 -17.34 -18.27
C ILE A 300 -2.82 -18.26 -18.62
N THR A 301 -3.88 -18.26 -17.82
CA THR A 301 -5.06 -19.08 -18.04
C THR A 301 -5.69 -18.75 -19.40
N ASN A 302 -5.90 -17.46 -19.71
CA ASN A 302 -6.44 -17.04 -20.98
C ASN A 302 -5.55 -17.49 -22.16
N LEU A 303 -4.23 -17.35 -22.02
CA LEU A 303 -3.29 -17.78 -23.07
C LEU A 303 -3.34 -19.30 -23.31
N VAL A 304 -3.47 -20.08 -22.25
CA VAL A 304 -3.62 -21.55 -22.32
C VAL A 304 -4.94 -21.93 -22.98
N VAL A 305 -6.05 -21.30 -22.53
CA VAL A 305 -7.39 -21.54 -23.10
C VAL A 305 -7.44 -21.20 -24.59
N GLU A 306 -6.93 -20.03 -24.98
CA GLU A 306 -6.85 -19.66 -26.40
C GLU A 306 -6.02 -20.61 -27.24
N HIS A 307 -4.91 -21.11 -26.70
CA HIS A 307 -4.09 -22.10 -27.39
C HIS A 307 -4.86 -23.39 -27.68
N PHE A 308 -5.59 -23.91 -26.67
CA PHE A 308 -6.38 -25.14 -26.86
C PHE A 308 -7.60 -24.93 -27.75
N LEU A 309 -8.28 -23.79 -27.68
CA LEU A 309 -9.40 -23.46 -28.57
C LEU A 309 -8.94 -23.40 -30.03
N LYS A 310 -7.83 -22.72 -30.29
CA LYS A 310 -7.23 -22.67 -31.64
C LYS A 310 -6.84 -24.04 -32.15
N LYS A 311 -6.26 -24.89 -31.29
CA LYS A 311 -5.88 -26.26 -31.66
C LYS A 311 -7.08 -27.13 -32.01
N ARG A 312 -8.24 -26.86 -31.39
CA ARG A 312 -9.50 -27.60 -31.64
C ARG A 312 -10.40 -26.97 -32.71
N ASN A 313 -9.98 -25.85 -33.30
CA ASN A 313 -10.79 -25.04 -34.24
C ASN A 313 -12.17 -24.66 -33.66
N ILE A 314 -12.24 -24.40 -32.35
CA ILE A 314 -13.49 -23.97 -31.68
C ILE A 314 -13.40 -22.48 -31.46
N SER A 315 -14.46 -21.75 -31.89
CA SER A 315 -14.69 -20.34 -31.52
C SER A 315 -15.81 -20.29 -30.50
N VAL A 316 -15.50 -19.74 -29.32
CA VAL A 316 -16.48 -19.48 -28.24
C VAL A 316 -16.82 -18.00 -28.32
N GLN A 317 -18.10 -17.69 -28.55
CA GLN A 317 -18.56 -16.28 -28.53
C GLN A 317 -18.73 -15.79 -27.09
N PRO A 318 -18.53 -14.49 -26.82
CA PRO A 318 -18.89 -13.90 -25.53
C PRO A 318 -20.38 -14.05 -25.25
N TYR A 319 -20.74 -14.25 -23.97
CA TYR A 319 -22.14 -14.43 -23.51
C TYR A 319 -23.11 -13.29 -23.92
N ASP A 320 -22.57 -12.09 -24.19
CA ASP A 320 -23.37 -10.91 -24.60
C ASP A 320 -23.58 -10.81 -26.12
N SER A 321 -23.35 -11.87 -26.89
CA SER A 321 -23.67 -11.85 -28.32
C SER A 321 -25.20 -11.93 -28.54
N PRO A 322 -25.80 -11.11 -29.43
CA PRO A 322 -27.24 -11.06 -29.64
C PRO A 322 -27.88 -12.39 -30.09
N ASP A 323 -27.05 -13.37 -30.50
CA ASP A 323 -27.52 -14.64 -31.09
C ASP A 323 -27.81 -15.71 -29.99
N GLU A 324 -27.62 -15.44 -28.70
CA GLU A 324 -27.94 -16.36 -27.58
C GLU A 324 -29.14 -15.93 -26.72
N MET A 325 -29.83 -14.86 -27.10
CA MET A 325 -31.15 -14.48 -26.58
C MET A 325 -32.21 -14.86 -27.60
#